data_935b248fe1898b3502dc357d0f52b8e4
#
_entry.id   935b248fe1898b3502dc357d0f52b8e4
#
_cell.length_a   1.000
_cell.length_b   1.000
_cell.length_c   1.000
_cell.angle_alpha   90.00
_cell.angle_beta   90.00
_cell.angle_gamma   90.00
#
_symmetry.space_group_name_H-M   'P 1'
#
loop_
_entity.id
_entity.type
_entity.pdbx_description
1 polymer ?
#
loop_
_entity_poly.entity_id
_entity_poly.type
_entity_poly.pdbx_seq_one_letter_code
_entity_poly.pdbx_strand_id
1 'polypeptide(L)'
;MNILVINAGSSSLKYQLLNPENGELLAKGLCERIGIDGKFTYKPQVEGKEVLSAVDVAMPTHSEAIQAVLDALVDSKNGVIGSMAEIDAVGHRVVHGGEAFAGSVRITDEVMKALEDCIPLAPLHNPANITGINACTAVMGKDVPQVAVFDTAFHQTMPAKAYLYALPYAYYETDKVRRYGFHGTSHKYVSGRAAAMLGKKPEELKLVSCHLGNGSSIAAVDGGKSVDTSMGFTPLAGLPMGTRSGDLDAGILQYLMNKYKMSIDDMLNVLNKKSGVEGLSGISSDFRDLENAAAEGNERALLAEEKFSYEVKKYVGAYAAAMGGVDAIIFTAGVGENDKAIRSMVCQGLEFMGVKLDAEANDVRGKETVISTPDSKVKVLLIPTNEELMIAMDTASIVKG
;
A
#
# COMPACT_ATOMS: atom_id res chain seq x y z
N MET A 1 23.52 -7.35 -4.18
CA MET A 1 23.02 -6.15 -4.88
C MET A 1 22.32 -5.26 -3.86
N ASN A 2 22.72 -3.99 -3.73
CA ASN A 2 22.11 -3.06 -2.78
C ASN A 2 21.19 -2.10 -3.52
N ILE A 3 19.93 -2.10 -3.16
CA ILE A 3 18.90 -1.25 -3.78
C ILE A 3 18.49 -0.18 -2.80
N LEU A 4 18.56 1.07 -3.22
CA LEU A 4 18.00 2.20 -2.49
C LEU A 4 16.53 2.36 -2.90
N VAL A 5 15.61 2.10 -2.00
CA VAL A 5 14.17 2.27 -2.21
C VAL A 5 13.75 3.65 -1.72
N ILE A 6 13.05 4.39 -2.58
CA ILE A 6 12.58 5.75 -2.32
C ILE A 6 11.05 5.81 -2.46
N ASN A 7 10.43 6.43 -1.48
CA ASN A 7 9.01 6.79 -1.51
C ASN A 7 8.89 8.29 -1.19
N ALA A 8 8.81 9.11 -2.23
CA ALA A 8 8.76 10.57 -2.13
C ALA A 8 7.31 11.07 -2.06
N GLY A 9 7.01 11.80 -0.98
CA GLY A 9 5.80 12.61 -0.81
C GLY A 9 6.09 14.09 -1.04
N SER A 10 5.07 14.95 -0.96
CA SER A 10 5.21 16.40 -1.23
C SER A 10 6.18 17.12 -0.31
N SER A 11 6.26 16.73 0.96
CA SER A 11 7.15 17.31 1.98
C SER A 11 7.88 16.26 2.81
N SER A 12 7.93 15.01 2.31
CA SER A 12 8.59 13.91 3.00
C SER A 12 9.21 12.93 2.01
N LEU A 13 10.18 12.14 2.49
CA LEU A 13 10.84 11.10 1.71
C LEU A 13 11.19 9.96 2.67
N LYS A 14 10.55 8.80 2.49
CA LYS A 14 10.95 7.56 3.16
C LYS A 14 11.96 6.82 2.30
N TYR A 15 12.93 6.19 2.95
CA TYR A 15 13.93 5.41 2.24
C TYR A 15 14.35 4.15 2.99
N GLN A 16 14.78 3.15 2.23
CA GLN A 16 15.45 1.96 2.74
C GLN A 16 16.59 1.57 1.78
N LEU A 17 17.74 1.21 2.33
CA LEU A 17 18.81 0.53 1.60
C LEU A 17 18.80 -0.94 2.00
N LEU A 18 18.58 -1.83 1.03
CA LEU A 18 18.43 -3.25 1.31
C LEU A 18 18.97 -4.13 0.18
N ASN A 19 19.30 -5.36 0.54
CA ASN A 19 19.68 -6.40 -0.40
C ASN A 19 18.49 -7.32 -0.68
N PRO A 20 17.89 -7.29 -1.89
CA PRO A 20 16.70 -8.09 -2.20
C PRO A 20 16.97 -9.60 -2.30
N GLU A 21 18.22 -10.04 -2.42
CA GLU A 21 18.55 -11.47 -2.57
C GLU A 21 18.40 -12.25 -1.26
N ASN A 22 18.73 -11.62 -0.14
CA ASN A 22 18.61 -12.21 1.19
C ASN A 22 17.62 -11.48 2.10
N GLY A 23 17.02 -10.37 1.62
CA GLY A 23 16.09 -9.54 2.38
C GLY A 23 16.75 -8.69 3.47
N GLU A 24 18.07 -8.56 3.46
CA GLU A 24 18.82 -7.82 4.47
C GLU A 24 18.58 -6.32 4.33
N LEU A 25 18.07 -5.71 5.40
CA LEU A 25 17.90 -4.28 5.54
C LEU A 25 19.19 -3.68 6.15
N LEU A 26 19.87 -2.82 5.40
CA LEU A 26 21.10 -2.16 5.85
C LEU A 26 20.81 -0.87 6.61
N ALA A 27 19.92 -0.04 6.08
CA ALA A 27 19.47 1.20 6.72
C ALA A 27 18.08 1.59 6.27
N LYS A 28 17.36 2.32 7.14
CA LYS A 28 16.08 2.96 6.80
C LYS A 28 15.96 4.33 7.45
N GLY A 29 15.07 5.14 6.93
CA GLY A 29 14.82 6.44 7.53
C GLY A 29 13.73 7.25 6.85
N LEU A 30 13.68 8.50 7.28
CA LEU A 30 12.64 9.43 6.89
C LEU A 30 13.20 10.86 6.88
N CYS A 31 12.98 11.56 5.79
CA CYS A 31 13.10 12.99 5.71
C CYS A 31 11.69 13.57 5.82
N GLU A 32 11.48 14.50 6.74
CA GLU A 32 10.19 15.16 6.98
C GLU A 32 10.35 16.67 6.88
N ARG A 33 9.24 17.37 6.61
CA ARG A 33 9.19 18.82 6.55
C ARG A 33 10.18 19.43 5.53
N ILE A 34 10.36 18.69 4.41
CA ILE A 34 11.16 19.18 3.26
C ILE A 34 10.53 20.50 2.77
N GLY A 35 11.37 21.50 2.53
CA GLY A 35 10.95 22.84 2.14
C GLY A 35 10.51 23.74 3.31
N ILE A 36 10.60 23.27 4.55
CA ILE A 36 10.24 24.01 5.76
C ILE A 36 11.46 24.12 6.68
N ASP A 37 11.58 23.25 7.68
CA ASP A 37 12.64 23.23 8.68
C ASP A 37 13.36 21.88 8.81
N GLY A 38 13.10 20.98 7.90
CA GLY A 38 13.78 19.70 7.69
C GLY A 38 14.06 18.85 8.95
N LYS A 39 13.45 17.68 9.05
CA LYS A 39 13.74 16.70 10.10
C LYS A 39 14.25 15.42 9.45
N PHE A 40 15.41 14.95 9.87
CA PHE A 40 16.07 13.79 9.31
C PHE A 40 16.16 12.66 10.33
N THR A 41 15.70 11.47 9.93
CA THR A 41 15.81 10.23 10.68
C THR A 41 16.64 9.23 9.89
N TYR A 42 17.67 8.67 10.50
CA TYR A 42 18.51 7.61 9.95
C TYR A 42 18.63 6.48 10.97
N LYS A 43 18.30 5.27 10.55
CA LYS A 43 18.31 4.06 11.39
C LYS A 43 19.15 2.99 10.71
N PRO A 44 20.49 2.95 10.91
CA PRO A 44 21.31 1.84 10.45
C PRO A 44 20.86 0.55 11.16
N GLN A 45 20.90 -0.57 10.45
CA GLN A 45 20.54 -1.89 10.97
C GLN A 45 21.78 -2.74 11.27
N VAL A 46 22.93 -2.10 11.34
CA VAL A 46 24.24 -2.69 11.64
C VAL A 46 24.58 -2.41 13.10
N GLU A 47 25.03 -3.43 13.82
CA GLU A 47 25.40 -3.30 15.24
C GLU A 47 26.51 -2.26 15.46
N GLY A 48 26.40 -1.49 16.54
CA GLY A 48 27.39 -0.46 16.91
C GLY A 48 27.25 0.88 16.17
N LYS A 49 26.26 1.04 15.28
CA LYS A 49 25.99 2.30 14.59
C LYS A 49 24.91 3.11 15.33
N GLU A 50 25.07 4.45 15.33
CA GLU A 50 24.14 5.34 16.03
C GLU A 50 22.91 5.67 15.17
N VAL A 51 21.74 5.71 15.81
CA VAL A 51 20.48 6.15 15.24
C VAL A 51 20.38 7.67 15.34
N LEU A 52 20.10 8.34 14.22
CA LEU A 52 19.68 9.75 14.23
C LEU A 52 18.14 9.78 14.20
N SER A 53 17.51 10.46 15.15
CA SER A 53 16.05 10.52 15.25
C SER A 53 15.56 11.94 15.20
N ALA A 54 14.91 12.31 14.10
CA ALA A 54 14.30 13.61 13.84
C ALA A 54 15.26 14.81 14.08
N VAL A 55 16.55 14.65 13.71
CA VAL A 55 17.53 15.72 13.82
C VAL A 55 17.28 16.83 12.79
N ASP A 56 17.62 18.06 13.15
CA ASP A 56 17.49 19.22 12.26
C ASP A 56 18.51 19.14 11.13
N VAL A 57 18.06 19.05 9.89
CA VAL A 57 18.88 19.10 8.68
C VAL A 57 18.18 20.00 7.65
N ALA A 58 18.90 20.97 7.13
CA ALA A 58 18.36 21.87 6.11
C ALA A 58 18.08 21.06 4.81
N MET A 59 16.83 20.91 4.47
CA MET A 59 16.37 20.23 3.27
C MET A 59 15.38 21.13 2.51
N PRO A 60 15.85 22.19 1.85
CA PRO A 60 14.98 23.13 1.12
C PRO A 60 14.26 22.45 -0.04
N THR A 61 14.84 21.42 -0.63
CA THR A 61 14.22 20.60 -1.68
C THR A 61 14.47 19.11 -1.47
N HIS A 62 13.87 18.27 -2.32
CA HIS A 62 14.11 16.83 -2.32
C HIS A 62 15.56 16.46 -2.69
N SER A 63 16.27 17.32 -3.42
CA SER A 63 17.69 17.08 -3.76
C SER A 63 18.56 17.10 -2.50
N GLU A 64 18.37 18.07 -1.61
CA GLU A 64 19.10 18.10 -0.34
C GLU A 64 18.66 16.97 0.59
N ALA A 65 17.39 16.56 0.54
CA ALA A 65 16.94 15.39 1.29
C ALA A 65 17.62 14.11 0.80
N ILE A 66 17.72 13.87 -0.52
CA ILE A 66 18.46 12.75 -1.09
C ILE A 66 19.96 12.85 -0.71
N GLN A 67 20.56 14.02 -0.82
CA GLN A 67 21.98 14.20 -0.45
C GLN A 67 22.19 13.82 1.03
N ALA A 68 21.32 14.27 1.94
CA ALA A 68 21.43 13.92 3.36
C ALA A 68 21.31 12.40 3.59
N VAL A 69 20.44 11.71 2.84
CA VAL A 69 20.35 10.25 2.88
C VAL A 69 21.67 9.62 2.45
N LEU A 70 22.22 10.04 1.32
CA LEU A 70 23.45 9.48 0.77
C LEU A 70 24.64 9.74 1.69
N ASP A 71 24.77 10.95 2.22
CA ASP A 71 25.85 11.30 3.16
C ASP A 71 25.78 10.43 4.43
N ALA A 72 24.59 10.17 4.94
CA ALA A 72 24.42 9.31 6.10
C ALA A 72 24.76 7.82 5.80
N LEU A 73 24.46 7.34 4.58
CA LEU A 73 24.77 5.96 4.19
C LEU A 73 26.29 5.69 4.11
N VAL A 74 27.09 6.69 3.73
CA VAL A 74 28.55 6.59 3.58
C VAL A 74 29.33 7.25 4.73
N ASP A 75 28.66 7.75 5.75
CA ASP A 75 29.30 8.42 6.90
C ASP A 75 30.38 7.52 7.54
N SER A 76 31.53 8.08 7.85
CA SER A 76 32.66 7.30 8.35
C SER A 76 32.41 6.58 9.68
N LYS A 77 31.48 7.09 10.51
CA LYS A 77 31.14 6.53 11.80
C LYS A 77 29.88 5.67 11.76
N ASN A 78 28.82 6.18 11.14
CA ASN A 78 27.50 5.59 11.18
C ASN A 78 27.00 5.04 9.84
N GLY A 79 27.77 5.22 8.75
CA GLY A 79 27.42 4.71 7.44
C GLY A 79 27.42 3.17 7.37
N VAL A 80 26.61 2.62 6.49
CA VAL A 80 26.43 1.17 6.30
C VAL A 80 27.06 0.65 5.01
N ILE A 81 27.56 1.55 4.16
CA ILE A 81 28.33 1.26 2.94
C ILE A 81 29.59 2.12 2.90
N GLY A 82 30.62 1.65 2.23
CA GLY A 82 31.91 2.35 2.14
C GLY A 82 31.95 3.44 1.10
N SER A 83 31.10 3.36 0.08
CA SER A 83 31.01 4.35 -0.99
C SER A 83 29.66 4.29 -1.71
N MET A 84 29.32 5.36 -2.42
CA MET A 84 28.11 5.45 -3.27
C MET A 84 28.07 4.40 -4.38
N ALA A 85 29.23 3.92 -4.83
CA ALA A 85 29.33 2.89 -5.87
C ALA A 85 28.77 1.53 -5.40
N GLU A 86 28.50 1.35 -4.11
CA GLU A 86 27.85 0.16 -3.59
C GLU A 86 26.30 0.20 -3.68
N ILE A 87 25.72 1.32 -4.14
CA ILE A 87 24.31 1.40 -4.50
C ILE A 87 24.15 1.04 -5.97
N ASP A 88 23.66 -0.16 -6.23
CA ASP A 88 23.55 -0.71 -7.59
C ASP A 88 22.41 -0.12 -8.40
N ALA A 89 21.31 0.27 -7.74
CA ALA A 89 20.16 0.89 -8.39
C ALA A 89 19.22 1.57 -7.36
N VAL A 90 18.27 2.38 -7.88
CA VAL A 90 17.22 3.02 -7.10
C VAL A 90 15.86 2.51 -7.55
N GLY A 91 15.04 2.04 -6.60
CA GLY A 91 13.64 1.70 -6.82
C GLY A 91 12.73 2.80 -6.28
N HIS A 92 11.86 3.35 -7.12
CA HIS A 92 10.90 4.38 -6.74
C HIS A 92 9.50 3.82 -6.65
N ARG A 93 8.84 4.03 -5.52
CA ARG A 93 7.39 3.87 -5.46
C ARG A 93 6.74 5.00 -6.24
N VAL A 94 5.89 4.66 -7.20
CA VAL A 94 5.06 5.59 -7.96
C VAL A 94 3.60 5.20 -7.76
N VAL A 95 2.76 6.16 -7.41
CA VAL A 95 1.38 5.84 -7.03
C VAL A 95 0.56 5.41 -8.24
N HIS A 96 0.68 6.09 -9.38
CA HIS A 96 -0.19 5.84 -10.52
C HIS A 96 0.56 5.72 -11.84
N GLY A 97 0.38 4.59 -12.52
CA GLY A 97 0.96 4.33 -13.85
C GLY A 97 -0.04 4.36 -15.01
N GLY A 98 -1.30 4.69 -14.74
CA GLY A 98 -2.36 4.66 -15.76
C GLY A 98 -2.50 3.29 -16.41
N GLU A 99 -2.88 3.25 -17.67
CA GLU A 99 -2.85 2.05 -18.52
C GLU A 99 -1.50 1.85 -19.22
N ALA A 100 -0.59 2.84 -19.12
CA ALA A 100 0.71 2.80 -19.76
C ALA A 100 1.66 1.75 -19.15
N PHE A 101 1.49 1.44 -17.86
CA PHE A 101 2.39 0.56 -17.12
C PHE A 101 1.65 -0.61 -16.48
N ALA A 102 1.83 -1.80 -17.05
CA ALA A 102 1.34 -3.07 -16.51
C ALA A 102 2.37 -3.81 -15.65
N GLY A 103 3.51 -3.19 -15.36
CA GLY A 103 4.60 -3.71 -14.55
C GLY A 103 5.57 -2.61 -14.16
N SER A 104 6.57 -2.97 -13.37
CA SER A 104 7.67 -2.09 -13.03
C SER A 104 8.56 -1.85 -14.25
N VAL A 105 9.12 -0.66 -14.41
CA VAL A 105 9.89 -0.27 -15.61
C VAL A 105 11.15 0.51 -15.25
N ARG A 106 12.21 0.31 -16.03
CA ARG A 106 13.39 1.17 -15.96
C ARG A 106 13.03 2.59 -16.40
N ILE A 107 13.44 3.58 -15.63
CA ILE A 107 13.14 4.99 -15.91
C ILE A 107 14.01 5.48 -17.07
N THR A 108 13.35 5.98 -18.11
CA THR A 108 13.92 6.65 -19.28
C THR A 108 13.20 7.98 -19.49
N ASP A 109 13.67 8.80 -20.44
CA ASP A 109 12.99 10.07 -20.76
C ASP A 109 11.54 9.84 -21.26
N GLU A 110 11.28 8.73 -21.98
CA GLU A 110 9.94 8.35 -22.41
C GLU A 110 9.06 7.94 -21.24
N VAL A 111 9.61 7.20 -20.27
CA VAL A 111 8.88 6.83 -19.05
C VAL A 111 8.57 8.06 -18.22
N MET A 112 9.51 9.02 -18.09
CA MET A 112 9.26 10.28 -17.38
C MET A 112 8.10 11.06 -18.00
N LYS A 113 8.08 11.17 -19.33
CA LYS A 113 6.97 11.81 -20.05
C LYS A 113 5.62 11.11 -19.78
N ALA A 114 5.60 9.77 -19.82
CA ALA A 114 4.37 9.01 -19.52
C ALA A 114 3.93 9.17 -18.05
N LEU A 115 4.86 9.36 -17.11
CA LEU A 115 4.54 9.68 -15.70
C LEU A 115 3.91 11.08 -15.57
N GLU A 116 4.40 12.05 -16.33
CA GLU A 116 3.80 13.40 -16.41
C GLU A 116 2.38 13.33 -16.96
N ASP A 117 2.14 12.54 -17.99
CA ASP A 117 0.80 12.31 -18.57
C ASP A 117 -0.17 11.64 -17.58
N CYS A 118 0.34 10.93 -16.57
CA CYS A 118 -0.45 10.32 -15.50
C CYS A 118 -0.77 11.29 -14.34
N ILE A 119 -0.24 12.52 -14.30
CA ILE A 119 -0.50 13.50 -13.23
C ILE A 119 -2.00 13.74 -13.00
N PRO A 120 -2.84 13.90 -14.03
CA PRO A 120 -4.28 14.11 -13.82
C PRO A 120 -4.98 12.98 -13.07
N LEU A 121 -4.45 11.75 -13.13
CA LEU A 121 -4.99 10.58 -12.41
C LEU A 121 -4.59 10.55 -10.93
N ALA A 122 -3.47 11.17 -10.57
CA ALA A 122 -2.95 11.24 -9.19
C ALA A 122 -2.27 12.58 -8.90
N PRO A 123 -3.01 13.71 -8.95
CA PRO A 123 -2.42 15.06 -8.87
C PRO A 123 -1.75 15.36 -7.52
N LEU A 124 -2.11 14.64 -6.46
CA LEU A 124 -1.52 14.81 -5.12
C LEU A 124 -0.26 13.95 -4.91
N HIS A 125 0.02 12.98 -5.78
CA HIS A 125 1.09 12.00 -5.56
C HIS A 125 2.14 11.98 -6.67
N ASN A 126 1.73 11.84 -7.93
CA ASN A 126 2.66 11.70 -9.04
C ASN A 126 3.66 12.87 -9.17
N PRO A 127 3.29 14.15 -8.97
CA PRO A 127 4.27 15.24 -9.00
C PRO A 127 5.40 15.07 -7.98
N ALA A 128 5.08 14.62 -6.76
CA ALA A 128 6.08 14.35 -5.73
C ALA A 128 6.97 13.17 -6.09
N ASN A 129 6.41 12.10 -6.67
CA ASN A 129 7.17 10.94 -7.12
C ASN A 129 8.16 11.35 -8.24
N ILE A 130 7.72 12.13 -9.23
CA ILE A 130 8.56 12.70 -10.30
C ILE A 130 9.69 13.57 -9.71
N THR A 131 9.36 14.41 -8.71
CA THR A 131 10.36 15.22 -8.01
C THR A 131 11.44 14.35 -7.35
N GLY A 132 11.05 13.27 -6.68
CA GLY A 132 11.98 12.31 -6.08
C GLY A 132 12.91 11.63 -7.10
N ILE A 133 12.37 11.22 -8.24
CA ILE A 133 13.15 10.65 -9.34
C ILE A 133 14.17 11.65 -9.87
N ASN A 134 13.73 12.87 -10.15
CA ASN A 134 14.61 13.94 -10.66
C ASN A 134 15.69 14.31 -9.63
N ALA A 135 15.37 14.34 -8.34
CA ALA A 135 16.34 14.58 -7.27
C ALA A 135 17.40 13.48 -7.22
N CYS A 136 17.04 12.21 -7.32
CA CYS A 136 17.99 11.11 -7.41
C CYS A 136 18.89 11.24 -8.64
N THR A 137 18.32 11.56 -9.80
CA THR A 137 19.11 11.78 -11.03
C THR A 137 20.10 12.93 -10.87
N ALA A 138 19.70 14.03 -10.25
CA ALA A 138 20.55 15.21 -10.06
C ALA A 138 21.73 14.93 -9.10
N VAL A 139 21.52 14.14 -8.06
CA VAL A 139 22.52 13.89 -7.01
C VAL A 139 23.40 12.67 -7.32
N MET A 140 22.79 11.58 -7.82
CA MET A 140 23.50 10.32 -8.07
C MET A 140 24.04 10.18 -9.50
N GLY A 141 23.58 11.03 -10.42
CA GLY A 141 23.92 10.96 -11.83
C GLY A 141 23.01 10.01 -12.63
N LYS A 142 23.13 10.09 -13.96
CA LYS A 142 22.29 9.30 -14.89
C LYS A 142 22.76 7.85 -15.07
N ASP A 143 23.94 7.51 -14.60
CA ASP A 143 24.52 6.17 -14.76
C ASP A 143 23.93 5.17 -13.75
N VAL A 144 23.43 5.64 -12.62
CA VAL A 144 22.74 4.78 -11.64
C VAL A 144 21.35 4.41 -12.16
N PRO A 145 21.06 3.12 -12.40
CA PRO A 145 19.78 2.69 -12.89
C PRO A 145 18.66 3.05 -11.91
N GLN A 146 17.56 3.58 -12.42
CA GLN A 146 16.36 3.87 -11.63
C GLN A 146 15.15 3.11 -12.20
N VAL A 147 14.29 2.61 -11.32
CA VAL A 147 13.11 1.81 -11.69
C VAL A 147 11.87 2.40 -11.01
N ALA A 148 10.80 2.58 -11.77
CA ALA A 148 9.48 2.94 -11.26
C ALA A 148 8.67 1.68 -10.97
N VAL A 149 8.15 1.57 -9.75
CA VAL A 149 7.28 0.49 -9.28
C VAL A 149 5.94 1.10 -8.90
N PHE A 150 4.87 0.65 -9.56
CA PHE A 150 3.56 1.31 -9.49
C PHE A 150 2.60 0.59 -8.56
N ASP A 151 1.90 1.35 -7.71
CA ASP A 151 0.82 0.81 -6.88
C ASP A 151 -0.32 0.20 -7.72
N THR A 152 -0.52 0.69 -8.94
CA THR A 152 -1.59 0.28 -9.84
C THR A 152 -1.23 -0.88 -10.77
N ALA A 153 0.07 -1.17 -10.98
CA ALA A 153 0.51 -2.08 -12.03
C ALA A 153 0.06 -3.53 -11.82
N PHE A 154 0.04 -4.02 -10.57
CA PHE A 154 -0.42 -5.38 -10.26
C PHE A 154 -1.88 -5.62 -10.69
N HIS A 155 -2.70 -4.57 -10.66
CA HIS A 155 -4.12 -4.63 -11.01
C HIS A 155 -4.41 -4.46 -12.51
N GLN A 156 -3.39 -4.25 -13.35
CA GLN A 156 -3.59 -4.11 -14.81
C GLN A 156 -3.98 -5.43 -15.48
N THR A 157 -3.92 -6.55 -14.78
CA THR A 157 -4.40 -7.86 -15.25
C THR A 157 -5.90 -8.07 -15.08
N MET A 158 -6.62 -7.12 -14.47
CA MET A 158 -8.09 -7.18 -14.34
C MET A 158 -8.76 -7.24 -15.71
N PRO A 159 -9.78 -8.11 -15.90
CA PRO A 159 -10.59 -8.12 -17.13
C PRO A 159 -11.52 -6.90 -17.20
N ALA A 160 -11.93 -6.53 -18.40
CA ALA A 160 -12.78 -5.34 -18.65
C ALA A 160 -14.05 -5.31 -17.77
N LYS A 161 -14.69 -6.45 -17.58
CA LYS A 161 -15.88 -6.59 -16.72
C LYS A 161 -15.64 -6.23 -15.23
N ALA A 162 -14.39 -6.26 -14.77
CA ALA A 162 -14.02 -5.88 -13.41
C ALA A 162 -13.56 -4.43 -13.30
N TYR A 163 -12.87 -3.89 -14.31
CA TYR A 163 -12.35 -2.54 -14.23
C TYR A 163 -13.30 -1.46 -14.78
N LEU A 164 -14.26 -1.79 -15.65
CA LEU A 164 -15.18 -0.79 -16.20
C LEU A 164 -16.25 -0.41 -15.18
N TYR A 165 -16.51 0.89 -15.08
CA TYR A 165 -17.72 1.40 -14.43
C TYR A 165 -18.88 1.38 -15.40
N ALA A 166 -20.10 1.14 -14.92
CA ALA A 166 -21.32 1.21 -15.72
C ALA A 166 -21.73 2.68 -15.97
N LEU A 167 -20.82 3.43 -16.56
CA LEU A 167 -20.98 4.80 -17.03
C LEU A 167 -20.99 4.81 -18.56
N PRO A 168 -21.37 5.92 -19.24
CA PRO A 168 -21.22 6.04 -20.69
C PRO A 168 -19.78 5.67 -21.10
N TYR A 169 -19.66 4.71 -22.03
CA TYR A 169 -18.38 4.09 -22.39
C TYR A 169 -17.34 5.11 -22.90
N ALA A 170 -17.80 6.23 -23.47
CA ALA A 170 -16.96 7.32 -23.92
C ALA A 170 -16.02 7.87 -22.83
N TYR A 171 -16.44 7.88 -21.55
CA TYR A 171 -15.57 8.32 -20.44
C TYR A 171 -14.38 7.38 -20.24
N TYR A 172 -14.56 6.09 -20.51
CA TYR A 172 -13.42 5.19 -20.53
C TYR A 172 -12.53 5.42 -21.76
N GLU A 173 -13.12 5.50 -22.95
CA GLU A 173 -12.35 5.66 -24.19
C GLU A 173 -11.53 6.95 -24.20
N THR A 174 -12.13 8.07 -23.78
CA THR A 174 -11.52 9.41 -23.83
C THR A 174 -10.68 9.70 -22.60
N ASP A 175 -11.25 9.49 -21.40
CA ASP A 175 -10.70 10.00 -20.15
C ASP A 175 -10.09 8.90 -19.28
N LYS A 176 -10.09 7.64 -19.77
CA LYS A 176 -9.58 6.48 -19.05
C LYS A 176 -10.22 6.27 -17.67
N VAL A 177 -11.51 6.64 -17.54
CA VAL A 177 -12.29 6.44 -16.32
C VAL A 177 -12.60 4.96 -16.14
N ARG A 178 -11.82 4.31 -15.26
CA ARG A 178 -11.90 2.90 -14.92
C ARG A 178 -11.42 2.66 -13.49
N ARG A 179 -11.63 1.45 -12.98
CA ARG A 179 -10.97 0.99 -11.76
C ARG A 179 -9.49 0.72 -12.05
N TYR A 180 -8.60 1.32 -11.27
CA TYR A 180 -7.16 1.05 -11.31
C TYR A 180 -6.73 0.18 -10.14
N GLY A 181 -7.20 0.51 -8.93
CA GLY A 181 -6.76 -0.15 -7.70
C GLY A 181 -5.40 0.36 -7.23
N PHE A 182 -5.10 0.13 -5.96
CA PHE A 182 -3.87 0.58 -5.31
C PHE A 182 -3.37 -0.50 -4.36
N HIS A 183 -2.27 -0.24 -3.65
CA HIS A 183 -1.57 -1.22 -2.82
C HIS A 183 -1.11 -2.47 -3.61
N GLY A 184 -0.96 -2.34 -4.93
CA GLY A 184 -0.62 -3.46 -5.80
C GLY A 184 0.69 -4.13 -5.44
N THR A 185 1.68 -3.35 -5.00
CA THR A 185 2.98 -3.87 -4.52
C THR A 185 2.79 -4.76 -3.29
N SER A 186 1.97 -4.35 -2.33
CA SER A 186 1.63 -5.15 -1.16
C SER A 186 0.87 -6.43 -1.52
N HIS A 187 -0.20 -6.31 -2.31
CA HIS A 187 -0.99 -7.48 -2.75
C HIS A 187 -0.13 -8.49 -3.52
N LYS A 188 0.76 -8.03 -4.39
CA LYS A 188 1.72 -8.86 -5.12
C LYS A 188 2.65 -9.60 -4.15
N TYR A 189 3.25 -8.89 -3.21
CA TYR A 189 4.16 -9.45 -2.23
C TYR A 189 3.49 -10.54 -1.39
N VAL A 190 2.38 -10.24 -0.73
CA VAL A 190 1.73 -11.19 0.19
C VAL A 190 1.12 -12.38 -0.55
N SER A 191 0.69 -12.21 -1.80
CA SER A 191 0.21 -13.32 -2.64
C SER A 191 1.33 -14.32 -2.97
N GLY A 192 2.52 -13.82 -3.29
CA GLY A 192 3.71 -14.65 -3.49
C GLY A 192 4.13 -15.37 -2.20
N ARG A 193 4.10 -14.66 -1.06
CA ARG A 193 4.37 -15.27 0.25
C ARG A 193 3.37 -16.37 0.62
N ALA A 194 2.08 -16.12 0.37
CA ALA A 194 1.02 -17.11 0.60
C ALA A 194 1.26 -18.41 -0.21
N ALA A 195 1.63 -18.28 -1.48
CA ALA A 195 1.96 -19.44 -2.30
C ALA A 195 3.14 -20.24 -1.70
N ALA A 196 4.19 -19.55 -1.27
CA ALA A 196 5.33 -20.18 -0.60
C ALA A 196 4.94 -20.88 0.72
N MET A 197 4.14 -20.20 1.59
CA MET A 197 3.65 -20.78 2.84
C MET A 197 2.79 -22.02 2.63
N LEU A 198 1.98 -22.05 1.55
CA LEU A 198 1.12 -23.17 1.21
C LEU A 198 1.84 -24.28 0.44
N GLY A 199 3.10 -24.08 0.04
CA GLY A 199 3.88 -25.02 -0.76
C GLY A 199 3.29 -25.26 -2.16
N LYS A 200 2.63 -24.22 -2.72
CA LYS A 200 1.97 -24.27 -4.03
C LYS A 200 2.55 -23.20 -4.97
N LYS A 201 2.33 -23.40 -6.27
CA LYS A 201 2.65 -22.37 -7.25
C LYS A 201 1.54 -21.31 -7.26
N PRO A 202 1.87 -20.03 -7.52
CA PRO A 202 0.86 -18.96 -7.61
C PRO A 202 -0.28 -19.28 -8.59
N GLU A 203 0.04 -19.96 -9.71
CA GLU A 203 -0.91 -20.32 -10.76
C GLU A 203 -1.99 -21.32 -10.32
N GLU A 204 -1.78 -21.99 -9.18
CA GLU A 204 -2.69 -23.00 -8.63
C GLU A 204 -3.65 -22.43 -7.58
N LEU A 205 -3.55 -21.13 -7.26
CA LEU A 205 -4.21 -20.53 -6.11
C LEU A 205 -5.19 -19.43 -6.48
N LYS A 206 -6.32 -19.42 -5.75
CA LYS A 206 -7.29 -18.34 -5.67
C LYS A 206 -7.21 -17.72 -4.29
N LEU A 207 -6.76 -16.47 -4.21
CA LEU A 207 -6.47 -15.78 -2.97
C LEU A 207 -7.33 -14.52 -2.85
N VAL A 208 -7.82 -14.23 -1.65
CA VAL A 208 -8.36 -12.92 -1.29
C VAL A 208 -7.37 -12.25 -0.34
N SER A 209 -6.74 -11.20 -0.82
CA SER A 209 -5.74 -10.43 -0.07
C SER A 209 -6.38 -9.20 0.56
N CYS A 210 -6.37 -9.13 1.88
CA CYS A 210 -6.95 -8.05 2.68
C CYS A 210 -5.82 -7.18 3.26
N HIS A 211 -5.48 -6.11 2.56
CA HIS A 211 -4.55 -5.08 3.04
C HIS A 211 -5.33 -4.09 3.89
N LEU A 212 -5.27 -4.26 5.22
CA LEU A 212 -6.04 -3.49 6.19
C LEU A 212 -5.12 -2.60 7.01
N GLY A 213 -5.11 -1.32 6.70
CA GLY A 213 -4.35 -0.28 7.40
C GLY A 213 -5.18 1.00 7.52
N ASN A 214 -4.56 2.15 7.72
CA ASN A 214 -5.26 3.42 7.67
C ASN A 214 -5.83 3.69 6.26
N GLY A 215 -5.12 3.29 5.19
CA GLY A 215 -5.70 2.99 3.88
C GLY A 215 -5.94 1.48 3.80
N SER A 216 -7.09 1.05 3.28
CA SER A 216 -7.46 -0.36 3.20
C SER A 216 -7.97 -0.74 1.82
N SER A 217 -7.57 -1.91 1.35
CA SER A 217 -8.06 -2.49 0.08
C SER A 217 -8.09 -4.01 0.14
N ILE A 218 -8.91 -4.60 -0.70
CA ILE A 218 -8.96 -6.04 -0.91
C ILE A 218 -8.69 -6.32 -2.39
N ALA A 219 -7.94 -7.37 -2.68
CA ALA A 219 -7.71 -7.84 -4.03
C ALA A 219 -8.11 -9.31 -4.18
N ALA A 220 -8.77 -9.63 -5.28
CA ALA A 220 -8.97 -10.98 -5.76
C ALA A 220 -7.79 -11.37 -6.65
N VAL A 221 -7.07 -12.42 -6.27
CA VAL A 221 -5.90 -12.91 -7.00
C VAL A 221 -6.16 -14.35 -7.46
N ASP A 222 -6.24 -14.53 -8.76
CA ASP A 222 -6.47 -15.84 -9.38
C ASP A 222 -5.29 -16.19 -10.29
N GLY A 223 -4.67 -17.34 -10.05
CA GLY A 223 -3.51 -17.78 -10.82
C GLY A 223 -2.32 -16.80 -10.76
N GLY A 224 -2.11 -16.15 -9.61
CA GLY A 224 -1.04 -15.17 -9.39
C GLY A 224 -1.30 -13.78 -10.00
N LYS A 225 -2.50 -13.54 -10.56
CA LYS A 225 -2.88 -12.27 -11.21
C LYS A 225 -4.03 -11.61 -10.46
N SER A 226 -3.97 -10.29 -10.30
CA SER A 226 -5.11 -9.53 -9.78
C SER A 226 -6.25 -9.56 -10.82
N VAL A 227 -7.43 -10.05 -10.40
CA VAL A 227 -8.63 -10.12 -11.25
C VAL A 227 -9.71 -9.16 -10.82
N ASP A 228 -9.63 -8.63 -9.60
CA ASP A 228 -10.47 -7.53 -9.10
C ASP A 228 -9.79 -6.87 -7.88
N THR A 229 -10.19 -5.65 -7.55
CA THR A 229 -9.74 -4.96 -6.33
C THR A 229 -10.77 -3.93 -5.86
N SER A 230 -10.78 -3.62 -4.57
CA SER A 230 -11.81 -2.77 -3.95
C SER A 230 -11.59 -1.28 -4.18
N MET A 231 -10.36 -0.77 -4.19
CA MET A 231 -10.11 0.62 -4.56
C MET A 231 -10.42 0.84 -6.06
N GLY A 232 -10.87 2.04 -6.40
CA GLY A 232 -11.44 2.34 -7.70
C GLY A 232 -10.53 3.15 -8.61
N PHE A 233 -11.13 4.15 -9.25
CA PHE A 233 -10.44 5.20 -9.99
C PHE A 233 -9.49 5.99 -9.06
N THR A 234 -9.91 6.18 -7.82
CA THR A 234 -9.12 6.77 -6.73
C THR A 234 -9.05 5.81 -5.54
N PRO A 235 -8.16 6.06 -4.56
CA PRO A 235 -8.09 5.28 -3.33
C PRO A 235 -9.27 5.51 -2.36
N LEU A 236 -10.33 6.19 -2.77
CA LEU A 236 -11.51 6.47 -1.94
C LEU A 236 -12.51 5.31 -1.93
N ALA A 237 -12.74 4.67 -3.08
CA ALA A 237 -13.71 3.58 -3.24
C ALA A 237 -13.30 2.33 -2.45
N GLY A 238 -14.25 1.46 -2.19
CA GLY A 238 -14.08 0.19 -1.52
C GLY A 238 -14.43 0.22 -0.05
N LEU A 239 -13.52 -0.23 0.80
CA LEU A 239 -13.72 -0.32 2.24
C LEU A 239 -13.85 1.06 2.90
N PRO A 240 -14.61 1.20 3.99
CA PRO A 240 -14.36 2.28 4.94
C PRO A 240 -12.93 2.14 5.46
N MET A 241 -12.26 3.25 5.69
CA MET A 241 -10.84 3.27 6.10
C MET A 241 -10.70 4.13 7.36
N GLY A 242 -9.51 4.50 7.76
CA GLY A 242 -9.31 5.40 8.89
C GLY A 242 -10.18 6.66 8.80
N THR A 243 -10.03 7.41 7.72
CA THR A 243 -10.75 8.68 7.48
C THR A 243 -11.58 8.70 6.19
N ARG A 244 -11.44 7.70 5.32
CA ARG A 244 -12.14 7.63 4.02
C ARG A 244 -13.42 6.83 4.15
N SER A 245 -14.47 7.30 3.46
CA SER A 245 -15.81 6.70 3.54
C SER A 245 -15.89 5.28 2.95
N GLY A 246 -15.07 4.97 1.93
CA GLY A 246 -15.34 3.82 1.07
C GLY A 246 -16.57 4.02 0.19
N ASP A 247 -17.16 2.92 -0.25
CA ASP A 247 -18.33 2.92 -1.14
C ASP A 247 -19.56 3.53 -0.47
N LEU A 248 -20.28 4.34 -1.23
CA LEU A 248 -21.52 4.98 -0.80
C LEU A 248 -22.44 5.22 -1.99
N ASP A 249 -23.72 5.50 -1.74
CA ASP A 249 -24.68 5.94 -2.75
C ASP A 249 -24.33 7.36 -3.21
N ALA A 250 -24.07 7.54 -4.51
CA ALA A 250 -23.74 8.83 -5.10
C ALA A 250 -24.85 9.90 -4.87
N GLY A 251 -26.12 9.50 -4.68
CA GLY A 251 -27.21 10.40 -4.35
C GLY A 251 -27.02 11.14 -3.02
N ILE A 252 -26.27 10.55 -2.09
CA ILE A 252 -25.92 11.19 -0.81
C ILE A 252 -25.12 12.47 -1.04
N LEU A 253 -24.24 12.50 -2.06
CA LEU A 253 -23.43 13.67 -2.38
C LEU A 253 -24.31 14.88 -2.68
N GLN A 254 -25.23 14.72 -3.63
CA GLN A 254 -26.17 15.78 -4.01
C GLN A 254 -27.01 16.24 -2.81
N TYR A 255 -27.54 15.30 -2.03
CA TYR A 255 -28.36 15.61 -0.86
C TYR A 255 -27.62 16.48 0.17
N LEU A 256 -26.41 16.05 0.57
CA LEU A 256 -25.60 16.76 1.57
C LEU A 256 -25.09 18.10 1.04
N MET A 257 -24.59 18.15 -0.19
CA MET A 257 -24.14 19.38 -0.82
C MET A 257 -25.23 20.44 -0.88
N ASN A 258 -26.45 20.05 -1.26
CA ASN A 258 -27.60 20.96 -1.29
C ASN A 258 -28.00 21.42 0.12
N LYS A 259 -28.06 20.49 1.09
CA LYS A 259 -28.49 20.76 2.46
C LYS A 259 -27.54 21.69 3.19
N TYR A 260 -26.24 21.45 3.07
CA TYR A 260 -25.19 22.18 3.80
C TYR A 260 -24.49 23.24 2.95
N LYS A 261 -24.92 23.47 1.70
CA LYS A 261 -24.34 24.46 0.77
C LYS A 261 -22.83 24.24 0.52
N MET A 262 -22.45 22.99 0.39
CA MET A 262 -21.06 22.56 0.17
C MET A 262 -20.71 22.54 -1.32
N SER A 263 -19.46 22.89 -1.63
CA SER A 263 -18.87 22.62 -2.94
C SER A 263 -18.55 21.12 -3.10
N ILE A 264 -18.24 20.70 -4.32
CA ILE A 264 -17.77 19.32 -4.56
C ILE A 264 -16.44 19.06 -3.84
N ASP A 265 -15.56 20.05 -3.76
CA ASP A 265 -14.27 19.93 -3.07
C ASP A 265 -14.46 19.77 -1.56
N ASP A 266 -15.40 20.51 -0.96
CA ASP A 266 -15.77 20.34 0.45
C ASP A 266 -16.29 18.92 0.71
N MET A 267 -17.16 18.42 -0.20
CA MET A 267 -17.71 17.09 -0.09
C MET A 267 -16.62 16.02 -0.20
N LEU A 268 -15.73 16.12 -1.19
CA LEU A 268 -14.60 15.22 -1.32
C LEU A 268 -13.65 15.28 -0.13
N ASN A 269 -13.47 16.45 0.48
CA ASN A 269 -12.71 16.56 1.74
C ASN A 269 -13.40 15.82 2.90
N VAL A 270 -14.73 15.88 3.01
CA VAL A 270 -15.49 15.07 4.00
C VAL A 270 -15.25 13.58 3.76
N LEU A 271 -15.41 13.12 2.51
CA LEU A 271 -15.28 11.71 2.17
C LEU A 271 -13.87 11.15 2.38
N ASN A 272 -12.84 11.98 2.16
CA ASN A 272 -11.43 11.54 2.27
C ASN A 272 -10.84 11.70 3.67
N LYS A 273 -11.27 12.74 4.44
CA LYS A 273 -10.57 13.16 5.67
C LYS A 273 -11.42 13.23 6.92
N LYS A 274 -12.76 13.07 6.82
CA LYS A 274 -13.69 13.23 7.96
C LYS A 274 -14.70 12.09 8.06
N SER A 275 -14.47 11.01 7.34
CA SER A 275 -15.35 9.84 7.25
C SER A 275 -14.65 8.60 7.81
N GLY A 276 -14.97 7.43 7.31
CA GLY A 276 -14.36 6.18 7.75
C GLY A 276 -14.68 5.84 9.20
N VAL A 277 -13.80 5.08 9.84
CA VAL A 277 -13.99 4.70 11.25
C VAL A 277 -13.90 5.89 12.20
N GLU A 278 -13.09 6.91 11.87
CA GLU A 278 -13.04 8.17 12.62
C GLU A 278 -14.38 8.90 12.58
N GLY A 279 -14.97 9.06 11.39
CA GLY A 279 -16.26 9.72 11.22
C GLY A 279 -17.41 8.97 11.89
N LEU A 280 -17.38 7.65 11.88
CA LEU A 280 -18.38 6.79 12.54
C LEU A 280 -18.23 6.84 14.06
N SER A 281 -17.04 6.62 14.58
CA SER A 281 -16.77 6.59 16.02
C SER A 281 -16.81 7.98 16.65
N GLY A 282 -16.33 9.00 15.97
CA GLY A 282 -16.07 10.33 16.50
C GLY A 282 -14.89 10.38 17.47
N ILE A 283 -13.95 9.39 17.37
CA ILE A 283 -12.83 9.24 18.31
C ILE A 283 -11.49 9.39 17.57
N SER A 284 -11.17 8.44 16.70
CA SER A 284 -9.85 8.35 16.06
C SER A 284 -9.91 7.53 14.77
N SER A 285 -8.94 7.75 13.89
CA SER A 285 -8.67 6.89 12.74
C SER A 285 -7.75 5.71 13.08
N ASP A 286 -7.18 5.69 14.29
CA ASP A 286 -6.32 4.61 14.78
C ASP A 286 -7.17 3.50 15.43
N PHE A 287 -7.09 2.29 14.89
CA PHE A 287 -7.86 1.15 15.38
C PHE A 287 -7.49 0.75 16.82
N ARG A 288 -6.28 1.08 17.29
CA ARG A 288 -5.90 0.85 18.69
C ARG A 288 -6.71 1.72 19.67
N ASP A 289 -6.99 2.95 19.27
CA ASP A 289 -7.84 3.85 20.07
C ASP A 289 -9.28 3.36 20.06
N LEU A 290 -9.77 2.80 18.92
CA LEU A 290 -11.11 2.22 18.80
C LEU A 290 -11.23 0.96 19.66
N GLU A 291 -10.27 0.03 19.59
CA GLU A 291 -10.22 -1.19 20.42
C GLU A 291 -10.32 -0.84 21.92
N ASN A 292 -9.51 0.13 22.37
CA ASN A 292 -9.52 0.58 23.75
C ASN A 292 -10.88 1.19 24.14
N ALA A 293 -11.42 2.10 23.31
CA ALA A 293 -12.70 2.74 23.59
C ALA A 293 -13.87 1.74 23.57
N ALA A 294 -13.87 0.77 22.66
CA ALA A 294 -14.86 -0.29 22.60
C ALA A 294 -14.81 -1.18 23.86
N ALA A 295 -13.59 -1.52 24.32
CA ALA A 295 -13.39 -2.28 25.57
C ALA A 295 -13.89 -1.52 26.81
N GLU A 296 -13.86 -0.18 26.80
CA GLU A 296 -14.42 0.70 27.83
C GLU A 296 -15.95 0.91 27.69
N GLY A 297 -16.58 0.26 26.70
CA GLY A 297 -18.02 0.30 26.49
C GLY A 297 -18.51 1.41 25.55
N ASN A 298 -17.65 2.00 24.74
CA ASN A 298 -18.07 2.98 23.75
C ASN A 298 -18.75 2.28 22.57
N GLU A 299 -20.08 2.40 22.49
CA GLU A 299 -20.91 1.75 21.46
C GLU A 299 -20.55 2.21 20.03
N ARG A 300 -20.17 3.47 19.83
CA ARG A 300 -19.81 3.97 18.49
C ARG A 300 -18.45 3.48 18.03
N ALA A 301 -17.51 3.27 18.94
CA ALA A 301 -16.23 2.63 18.63
C ALA A 301 -16.44 1.19 18.16
N LEU A 302 -17.22 0.41 18.93
CA LEU A 302 -17.58 -0.95 18.57
C LEU A 302 -18.31 -1.00 17.20
N LEU A 303 -19.28 -0.12 16.98
CA LEU A 303 -20.03 -0.04 15.72
C LEU A 303 -19.09 0.26 14.53
N ALA A 304 -18.08 1.11 14.72
CA ALA A 304 -17.12 1.42 13.67
C ALA A 304 -16.26 0.19 13.30
N GLU A 305 -15.80 -0.59 14.27
CA GLU A 305 -15.09 -1.85 14.06
C GLU A 305 -15.97 -2.91 13.39
N GLU A 306 -17.21 -3.06 13.86
CA GLU A 306 -18.21 -3.96 13.27
C GLU A 306 -18.51 -3.59 11.81
N LYS A 307 -18.72 -2.29 11.53
CA LYS A 307 -18.97 -1.80 10.16
C LYS A 307 -17.77 -2.06 9.24
N PHE A 308 -16.56 -1.80 9.71
CA PHE A 308 -15.33 -2.08 8.97
C PHE A 308 -15.23 -3.58 8.65
N SER A 309 -15.33 -4.42 9.67
CA SER A 309 -15.23 -5.89 9.54
C SER A 309 -16.32 -6.47 8.64
N TYR A 310 -17.53 -5.91 8.71
CA TYR A 310 -18.65 -6.31 7.86
C TYR A 310 -18.39 -6.03 6.38
N GLU A 311 -17.83 -4.86 6.05
CA GLU A 311 -17.48 -4.54 4.66
C GLU A 311 -16.32 -5.39 4.15
N VAL A 312 -15.29 -5.65 4.98
CA VAL A 312 -14.21 -6.58 4.62
C VAL A 312 -14.78 -7.96 4.31
N LYS A 313 -15.65 -8.50 5.17
CA LYS A 313 -16.33 -9.78 4.96
C LYS A 313 -17.13 -9.83 3.65
N LYS A 314 -17.87 -8.77 3.34
CA LYS A 314 -18.63 -8.67 2.08
C LYS A 314 -17.72 -8.77 0.86
N TYR A 315 -16.59 -8.06 0.87
CA TYR A 315 -15.62 -8.12 -0.21
C TYR A 315 -14.97 -9.50 -0.34
N VAL A 316 -14.64 -10.16 0.80
CA VAL A 316 -14.14 -11.54 0.78
C VAL A 316 -15.14 -12.47 0.09
N GLY A 317 -16.41 -12.39 0.47
CA GLY A 317 -17.49 -13.20 -0.15
C GLY A 317 -17.68 -12.87 -1.64
N ALA A 318 -17.70 -11.58 -2.00
CA ALA A 318 -17.87 -11.13 -3.38
C ALA A 318 -16.71 -11.62 -4.28
N TYR A 319 -15.48 -11.54 -3.80
CA TYR A 319 -14.30 -11.96 -4.56
C TYR A 319 -14.15 -13.48 -4.65
N ALA A 320 -14.52 -14.21 -3.60
CA ALA A 320 -14.63 -15.66 -3.69
C ALA A 320 -15.66 -16.07 -4.74
N ALA A 321 -16.81 -15.40 -4.81
CA ALA A 321 -17.82 -15.64 -5.85
C ALA A 321 -17.31 -15.25 -7.25
N ALA A 322 -16.64 -14.10 -7.40
CA ALA A 322 -16.10 -13.64 -8.68
C ALA A 322 -15.05 -14.57 -9.26
N MET A 323 -14.23 -15.21 -8.41
CA MET A 323 -13.23 -16.21 -8.79
C MET A 323 -13.79 -17.65 -8.92
N GLY A 324 -15.03 -17.89 -8.47
CA GLY A 324 -15.62 -19.24 -8.42
C GLY A 324 -14.96 -20.14 -7.37
N GLY A 325 -14.50 -19.57 -6.28
CA GLY A 325 -13.86 -20.24 -5.13
C GLY A 325 -12.73 -19.41 -4.53
N VAL A 326 -12.21 -19.88 -3.40
CA VAL A 326 -11.06 -19.30 -2.70
C VAL A 326 -10.29 -20.39 -1.97
N ASP A 327 -8.96 -20.36 -2.07
CA ASP A 327 -8.07 -21.28 -1.37
C ASP A 327 -7.56 -20.70 -0.05
N ALA A 328 -7.30 -19.38 -0.03
CA ALA A 328 -6.87 -18.70 1.18
C ALA A 328 -7.30 -17.23 1.23
N ILE A 329 -7.50 -16.74 2.46
CA ILE A 329 -7.70 -15.35 2.83
C ILE A 329 -6.42 -14.88 3.53
N ILE A 330 -5.88 -13.72 3.11
CA ILE A 330 -4.65 -13.15 3.64
C ILE A 330 -4.98 -11.85 4.38
N PHE A 331 -4.55 -11.74 5.63
CA PHE A 331 -4.58 -10.50 6.39
C PHE A 331 -3.18 -9.88 6.44
N THR A 332 -3.10 -8.60 6.09
CA THR A 332 -1.84 -7.85 6.02
C THR A 332 -2.04 -6.37 6.34
N ALA A 333 -0.96 -5.62 6.43
CA ALA A 333 -0.89 -4.22 6.85
C ALA A 333 -1.30 -4.00 8.31
N GLY A 334 -1.19 -2.75 8.78
CA GLY A 334 -1.20 -2.43 10.20
C GLY A 334 -2.33 -3.06 11.02
N VAL A 335 -3.57 -2.96 10.56
CA VAL A 335 -4.76 -3.57 11.22
C VAL A 335 -4.77 -5.08 10.98
N GLY A 336 -4.61 -5.52 9.73
CA GLY A 336 -4.63 -6.94 9.37
C GLY A 336 -3.57 -7.76 10.11
N GLU A 337 -2.38 -7.17 10.33
CA GLU A 337 -1.25 -7.83 11.01
C GLU A 337 -1.38 -7.84 12.53
N ASN A 338 -2.01 -6.83 13.13
CA ASN A 338 -1.91 -6.61 14.58
C ASN A 338 -3.23 -6.72 15.33
N ASP A 339 -4.38 -6.73 14.63
CA ASP A 339 -5.68 -6.75 15.27
C ASP A 339 -6.39 -8.11 15.10
N LYS A 340 -6.28 -8.93 16.16
CA LYS A 340 -6.91 -10.25 16.19
C LYS A 340 -8.44 -10.19 16.26
N ALA A 341 -9.01 -9.12 16.83
CA ALA A 341 -10.46 -8.97 16.96
C ALA A 341 -11.08 -8.70 15.59
N ILE A 342 -10.50 -7.78 14.81
CA ILE A 342 -10.93 -7.51 13.43
C ILE A 342 -10.83 -8.79 12.58
N ARG A 343 -9.74 -9.55 12.64
CA ARG A 343 -9.60 -10.83 11.90
C ARG A 343 -10.69 -11.82 12.29
N SER A 344 -11.01 -11.90 13.59
CA SER A 344 -12.07 -12.77 14.11
C SER A 344 -13.45 -12.33 13.60
N MET A 345 -13.78 -11.04 13.69
CA MET A 345 -15.05 -10.50 13.21
C MET A 345 -15.23 -10.71 11.70
N VAL A 346 -14.16 -10.58 10.92
CA VAL A 346 -14.20 -10.84 9.47
C VAL A 346 -14.46 -12.32 9.18
N CYS A 347 -13.78 -13.24 9.87
CA CYS A 347 -13.90 -14.68 9.62
C CYS A 347 -15.19 -15.29 10.14
N GLN A 348 -15.78 -14.73 11.20
CA GLN A 348 -17.05 -15.19 11.76
C GLN A 348 -18.17 -15.14 10.72
N GLY A 349 -18.85 -16.27 10.51
CA GLY A 349 -19.93 -16.40 9.51
C GLY A 349 -19.41 -16.76 8.09
N LEU A 350 -18.11 -17.02 7.91
CA LEU A 350 -17.55 -17.55 6.66
C LEU A 350 -17.37 -19.08 6.68
N GLU A 351 -17.88 -19.76 7.71
CA GLU A 351 -17.80 -21.21 7.88
C GLU A 351 -18.49 -21.95 6.71
N PHE A 352 -19.52 -21.35 6.11
CA PHE A 352 -20.20 -21.90 4.94
C PHE A 352 -19.29 -22.02 3.72
N MET A 353 -18.21 -21.18 3.65
CA MET A 353 -17.17 -21.26 2.62
C MET A 353 -16.07 -22.25 2.98
N GLY A 354 -16.09 -22.80 4.20
CA GLY A 354 -15.06 -23.70 4.71
C GLY A 354 -13.92 -23.00 5.46
N VAL A 355 -14.13 -21.76 5.88
CA VAL A 355 -13.22 -21.02 6.77
C VAL A 355 -13.41 -21.51 8.20
N LYS A 356 -12.32 -21.87 8.87
CA LYS A 356 -12.30 -22.16 10.30
C LYS A 356 -11.11 -21.47 10.94
N LEU A 357 -11.35 -20.36 11.60
CA LEU A 357 -10.31 -19.62 12.31
C LEU A 357 -9.89 -20.41 13.57
N ASP A 358 -8.59 -20.46 13.82
CA ASP A 358 -8.03 -20.98 15.06
C ASP A 358 -7.79 -19.81 16.03
N ALA A 359 -8.51 -19.79 17.14
CA ALA A 359 -8.47 -18.68 18.10
C ALA A 359 -7.10 -18.52 18.77
N GLU A 360 -6.38 -19.62 19.03
CA GLU A 360 -5.07 -19.60 19.65
C GLU A 360 -4.01 -19.15 18.62
N ALA A 361 -4.02 -19.70 17.41
CA ALA A 361 -3.14 -19.30 16.33
C ALA A 361 -3.37 -17.84 15.90
N ASN A 362 -4.60 -17.33 16.00
CA ASN A 362 -4.95 -15.94 15.69
C ASN A 362 -4.42 -14.93 16.75
N ASP A 363 -4.02 -15.40 17.95
CA ASP A 363 -3.42 -14.52 18.96
C ASP A 363 -1.94 -14.24 18.67
N VAL A 364 -1.69 -13.66 17.51
CA VAL A 364 -0.37 -13.34 16.97
C VAL A 364 -0.38 -11.95 16.35
N ARG A 365 0.76 -11.26 16.36
CA ARG A 365 0.96 -9.94 15.78
C ARG A 365 2.22 -9.92 14.91
N GLY A 366 2.14 -9.35 13.71
CA GLY A 366 3.28 -9.03 12.86
C GLY A 366 4.18 -10.21 12.46
N LYS A 367 3.67 -11.46 12.48
CA LYS A 367 4.44 -12.65 12.15
C LYS A 367 3.71 -13.54 11.17
N GLU A 368 4.38 -13.99 10.10
CA GLU A 368 3.82 -14.97 9.17
C GLU A 368 3.30 -16.20 9.92
N THR A 369 1.99 -16.45 9.82
CA THR A 369 1.31 -17.52 10.55
C THR A 369 0.10 -18.01 9.78
N VAL A 370 -0.12 -19.31 9.75
CA VAL A 370 -1.41 -19.90 9.38
C VAL A 370 -2.30 -19.82 10.60
N ILE A 371 -3.35 -19.01 10.53
CA ILE A 371 -4.27 -18.74 11.65
C ILE A 371 -5.62 -19.44 11.51
N SER A 372 -5.72 -20.41 10.60
CA SER A 372 -6.86 -21.32 10.46
C SER A 372 -6.54 -22.70 11.02
N THR A 373 -7.58 -23.43 11.43
CA THR A 373 -7.44 -24.82 11.88
C THR A 373 -6.90 -25.73 10.78
N PRO A 374 -6.24 -26.87 11.12
CA PRO A 374 -5.72 -27.80 10.12
C PRO A 374 -6.78 -28.33 9.14
N ASP A 375 -8.01 -28.52 9.60
CA ASP A 375 -9.15 -29.01 8.81
C ASP A 375 -9.92 -27.89 8.07
N SER A 376 -9.50 -26.65 8.19
CA SER A 376 -10.05 -25.52 7.41
C SER A 376 -9.81 -25.76 5.92
N LYS A 377 -10.87 -25.75 5.12
CA LYS A 377 -10.77 -25.89 3.64
C LYS A 377 -10.15 -24.65 3.01
N VAL A 378 -10.61 -23.47 3.43
CA VAL A 378 -10.04 -22.19 3.07
C VAL A 378 -9.04 -21.80 4.15
N LYS A 379 -7.77 -21.65 3.80
CA LYS A 379 -6.75 -21.24 4.77
C LYS A 379 -6.89 -19.77 5.11
N VAL A 380 -6.57 -19.41 6.33
CA VAL A 380 -6.47 -18.00 6.76
C VAL A 380 -5.02 -17.74 7.16
N LEU A 381 -4.43 -16.75 6.51
CA LEU A 381 -3.01 -16.44 6.65
C LEU A 381 -2.83 -15.02 7.18
N LEU A 382 -1.96 -14.85 8.15
CA LEU A 382 -1.40 -13.56 8.51
C LEU A 382 -0.03 -13.46 7.84
N ILE A 383 0.15 -12.44 7.01
CA ILE A 383 1.40 -12.21 6.28
C ILE A 383 1.75 -10.73 6.37
N PRO A 384 2.79 -10.34 7.14
CA PRO A 384 3.26 -8.96 7.15
C PRO A 384 3.70 -8.51 5.76
N THR A 385 3.19 -7.36 5.31
CA THR A 385 3.62 -6.80 4.04
C THR A 385 5.03 -6.21 4.14
N ASN A 386 5.74 -6.26 3.02
CA ASN A 386 7.06 -5.62 2.87
C ASN A 386 7.16 -5.03 1.46
N GLU A 387 6.55 -3.85 1.30
CA GLU A 387 6.48 -3.17 0.01
C GLU A 387 7.87 -2.74 -0.47
N GLU A 388 8.73 -2.30 0.44
CA GLU A 388 10.08 -1.86 0.11
C GLU A 388 10.93 -3.05 -0.40
N LEU A 389 10.82 -4.22 0.21
CA LEU A 389 11.47 -5.42 -0.30
C LEU A 389 10.94 -5.81 -1.69
N MET A 390 9.62 -5.71 -1.91
CA MET A 390 9.03 -5.99 -3.22
C MET A 390 9.52 -5.02 -4.28
N ILE A 391 9.60 -3.72 -3.96
CA ILE A 391 10.17 -2.70 -4.85
C ILE A 391 11.63 -3.03 -5.18
N ALA A 392 12.43 -3.42 -4.18
CA ALA A 392 13.81 -3.78 -4.39
C ALA A 392 13.96 -5.05 -5.26
N MET A 393 13.11 -6.05 -5.05
CA MET A 393 13.10 -7.27 -5.86
C MET A 393 12.76 -6.98 -7.33
N ASP A 394 11.74 -6.18 -7.58
CA ASP A 394 11.35 -5.75 -8.93
C ASP A 394 12.48 -4.93 -9.58
N THR A 395 13.08 -4.00 -8.82
CA THR A 395 14.21 -3.19 -9.28
C THR A 395 15.40 -4.07 -9.69
N ALA A 396 15.79 -5.00 -8.82
CA ALA A 396 16.91 -5.92 -9.10
C ALA A 396 16.63 -6.81 -10.31
N SER A 397 15.41 -7.29 -10.49
CA SER A 397 14.99 -8.09 -11.64
C SER A 397 15.14 -7.32 -12.96
N ILE A 398 14.70 -6.06 -12.98
CA ILE A 398 14.75 -5.20 -14.18
C ILE A 398 16.16 -4.76 -14.52
N VAL A 399 17.01 -4.53 -13.51
CA VAL A 399 18.40 -4.07 -13.75
C VAL A 399 19.32 -5.21 -14.18
N LYS A 400 19.04 -6.45 -13.74
CA LYS A 400 19.78 -7.64 -14.16
C LYS A 400 19.45 -8.10 -15.59
N GLY A 401 18.32 -7.65 -16.16
CA GLY A 401 17.83 -7.99 -17.50
C GLY A 401 17.02 -9.24 -17.48
#